data_36ef203ef7605be6bcd7e518874cfbdf
#
_entry.id   36ef203ef7605be6bcd7e518874cfbdf
#
_cell.length_a   1.000
_cell.length_b   1.000
_cell.length_c   1.000
_cell.angle_alpha   90.00
_cell.angle_beta   90.00
_cell.angle_gamma   90.00
#
_symmetry.space_group_name_H-M   'P 1'
#
loop_
_entity.id
_entity.type
_entity.pdbx_description
1 polymer ?
#
loop_
_entity_poly.entity_id
_entity_poly.type
_entity_poly.pdbx_seq_one_letter_code
_entity_poly.pdbx_strand_id
1 'polypeptide(L)'
;MSNNTTFMDADAVESLVDVMAGRIWTLLNERGIRDPLMVGIRTGGVWLAERLHQELGLQEPLGTLDISFYRDDFTRIGMNPEVHPSNLPLPVDDRHIILVDDVLHTGRTIRAALNELFDYGRPASIILVTLVDRNGRELPIQPDITGLHPGLDADQHITLIGPDPLKLILGGKSNRSSRRSDEQGNQP
;
A
#
# COMPACT_ATOMS: atom_id res chain seq x y z
N MET A 1 20.86 7.62 13.41
CA MET A 1 20.95 6.73 12.23
C MET A 1 19.71 5.84 12.25
N SER A 2 18.89 5.92 11.24
CA SER A 2 17.70 5.04 11.12
C SER A 2 18.18 3.62 10.85
N ASN A 3 17.90 2.68 11.74
CA ASN A 3 18.19 1.26 11.50
C ASN A 3 17.09 0.72 10.59
N ASN A 4 17.36 0.66 9.30
CA ASN A 4 16.49 -0.03 8.34
C ASN A 4 16.86 -1.52 8.32
N THR A 5 15.90 -2.37 8.59
CA THR A 5 16.06 -3.82 8.54
C THR A 5 15.09 -4.42 7.53
N THR A 6 15.52 -5.48 6.84
CA THR A 6 14.61 -6.22 5.96
C THR A 6 13.53 -6.87 6.81
N PHE A 7 12.27 -6.50 6.55
CA PHE A 7 11.10 -7.10 7.19
C PHE A 7 10.64 -8.35 6.44
N MET A 8 10.57 -8.25 5.10
CA MET A 8 10.33 -9.38 4.21
C MET A 8 11.26 -9.27 3.00
N ASP A 9 11.93 -10.35 2.67
CA ASP A 9 12.74 -10.45 1.45
C ASP A 9 11.87 -10.62 0.19
N ALA A 10 12.52 -10.72 -0.96
CA ALA A 10 11.82 -10.77 -2.24
C ALA A 10 10.95 -12.02 -2.36
N ASP A 11 11.48 -13.18 -2.00
CA ASP A 11 10.76 -14.47 -2.15
C ASP A 11 9.51 -14.50 -1.26
N ALA A 12 9.61 -13.94 -0.05
CA ALA A 12 8.48 -13.83 0.86
C ALA A 12 7.42 -12.84 0.37
N VAL A 13 7.83 -11.72 -0.25
CA VAL A 13 6.88 -10.77 -0.85
C VAL A 13 6.19 -11.37 -2.06
N GLU A 14 6.91 -12.06 -2.97
CA GLU A 14 6.30 -12.74 -4.12
C GLU A 14 5.28 -13.80 -3.67
N SER A 15 5.63 -14.65 -2.70
CA SER A 15 4.70 -15.64 -2.13
C SER A 15 3.44 -14.98 -1.54
N LEU A 16 3.58 -13.80 -0.94
CA LEU A 16 2.44 -13.05 -0.42
C LEU A 16 1.56 -12.49 -1.55
N VAL A 17 2.18 -12.02 -2.64
CA VAL A 17 1.47 -11.55 -3.85
C VAL A 17 0.64 -12.68 -4.47
N ASP A 18 1.20 -13.89 -4.58
CA ASP A 18 0.47 -15.07 -5.09
C ASP A 18 -0.79 -15.38 -4.25
N VAL A 19 -0.64 -15.34 -2.93
CA VAL A 19 -1.78 -15.55 -2.01
C VAL A 19 -2.82 -14.45 -2.19
N MET A 20 -2.39 -13.19 -2.31
CA MET A 20 -3.30 -12.06 -2.55
C MET A 20 -4.03 -12.19 -3.88
N ALA A 21 -3.35 -12.57 -4.96
CA ALA A 21 -3.95 -12.80 -6.27
C ALA A 21 -5.04 -13.88 -6.21
N GLY A 22 -4.79 -14.99 -5.52
CA GLY A 22 -5.80 -16.03 -5.29
C GLY A 22 -7.04 -15.51 -4.55
N ARG A 23 -6.86 -14.65 -3.54
CA ARG A 23 -7.98 -14.03 -2.79
C ARG A 23 -8.75 -13.03 -3.65
N ILE A 24 -8.06 -12.23 -4.48
CA ILE A 24 -8.70 -11.31 -5.44
C ILE A 24 -9.53 -12.11 -6.42
N TRP A 25 -8.96 -13.16 -7.02
CA TRP A 25 -9.68 -14.02 -7.96
C TRP A 25 -10.95 -14.62 -7.35
N THR A 26 -10.89 -15.11 -6.11
CA THR A 26 -12.04 -15.63 -5.39
C THR A 26 -13.13 -14.57 -5.22
N LEU A 27 -12.74 -13.36 -4.75
CA LEU A 27 -13.66 -12.25 -4.53
C LEU A 27 -14.34 -11.79 -5.84
N LEU A 28 -13.59 -11.72 -6.93
CA LEU A 28 -14.13 -11.35 -8.25
C LEU A 28 -15.18 -12.36 -8.72
N ASN A 29 -14.90 -13.67 -8.57
CA ASN A 29 -15.84 -14.73 -8.92
C ASN A 29 -17.11 -14.71 -8.07
N GLU A 30 -16.98 -14.53 -6.75
CA GLU A 30 -18.11 -14.41 -5.82
C GLU A 30 -19.03 -13.22 -6.16
N ARG A 31 -18.44 -12.12 -6.62
CA ARG A 31 -19.17 -10.90 -7.03
C ARG A 31 -19.60 -10.92 -8.50
N GLY A 32 -19.23 -11.94 -9.28
CA GLY A 32 -19.54 -12.04 -10.71
C GLY A 32 -18.82 -11.00 -11.57
N ILE A 33 -17.71 -10.45 -11.11
CA ILE A 33 -16.91 -9.44 -11.81
C ILE A 33 -15.95 -10.14 -12.78
N ARG A 34 -16.01 -9.80 -14.06
CA ARG A 34 -15.21 -10.45 -15.10
C ARG A 34 -14.06 -9.60 -15.63
N ASP A 35 -14.31 -8.31 -15.86
CA ASP A 35 -13.39 -7.39 -16.53
C ASP A 35 -13.08 -6.17 -15.64
N PRO A 36 -12.45 -6.38 -14.46
CA PRO A 36 -12.13 -5.28 -13.57
C PRO A 36 -11.00 -4.43 -14.16
N LEU A 37 -11.03 -3.13 -13.94
CA LEU A 37 -9.90 -2.24 -14.20
C LEU A 37 -9.02 -2.17 -12.95
N MET A 38 -7.77 -2.59 -13.05
CA MET A 38 -6.82 -2.43 -11.96
C MET A 38 -6.13 -1.08 -12.03
N VAL A 39 -6.01 -0.41 -10.88
CA VAL A 39 -5.41 0.93 -10.75
C VAL A 39 -4.47 0.92 -9.55
N GLY A 40 -3.19 1.21 -9.80
CA GLY A 40 -2.17 1.34 -8.76
C GLY A 40 -1.94 2.79 -8.34
N ILE A 41 -1.78 3.03 -7.04
CA ILE A 41 -1.39 4.35 -6.51
C ILE A 41 0.14 4.46 -6.55
N ARG A 42 0.66 5.54 -7.11
CA ARG A 42 2.12 5.78 -7.18
C ARG A 42 2.71 6.00 -5.78
N THR A 43 3.88 5.42 -5.48
CA THR A 43 4.73 4.64 -6.38
C THR A 43 4.63 3.14 -6.09
N GLY A 44 4.64 2.74 -4.82
CA GLY A 44 4.67 1.33 -4.40
C GLY A 44 3.41 0.56 -4.78
N GLY A 45 2.24 1.23 -4.76
CA GLY A 45 0.99 0.62 -5.20
C GLY A 45 0.99 0.25 -6.68
N VAL A 46 1.70 1.01 -7.54
CA VAL A 46 1.86 0.64 -8.96
C VAL A 46 2.72 -0.62 -9.10
N TRP A 47 3.84 -0.72 -8.39
CA TRP A 47 4.69 -1.91 -8.43
C TRP A 47 3.95 -3.18 -8.00
N LEU A 48 3.17 -3.07 -6.92
CA LEU A 48 2.32 -4.16 -6.46
C LEU A 48 1.23 -4.51 -7.48
N ALA A 49 0.58 -3.49 -8.05
CA ALA A 49 -0.46 -3.67 -9.05
C ALA A 49 0.06 -4.37 -10.31
N GLU A 50 1.27 -4.05 -10.77
CA GLU A 50 1.90 -4.72 -11.91
C GLU A 50 2.06 -6.22 -11.67
N ARG A 51 2.50 -6.63 -10.46
CA ARG A 51 2.62 -8.05 -10.10
C ARG A 51 1.26 -8.75 -10.03
N LEU A 52 0.31 -8.14 -9.31
CA LEU A 52 -1.06 -8.69 -9.19
C LEU A 52 -1.78 -8.78 -10.55
N HIS A 53 -1.60 -7.78 -11.40
CA HIS A 53 -2.17 -7.75 -12.75
C HIS A 53 -1.66 -8.90 -13.60
N GLN A 54 -0.35 -9.17 -13.53
CA GLN A 54 0.28 -10.28 -14.24
C GLN A 54 -0.21 -11.63 -13.69
N GLU A 55 -0.22 -11.83 -12.37
CA GLU A 55 -0.67 -13.06 -11.72
C GLU A 55 -2.15 -13.39 -12.00
N LEU A 56 -2.98 -12.37 -12.05
CA LEU A 56 -4.40 -12.52 -12.37
C LEU A 56 -4.68 -12.68 -13.87
N GLY A 57 -3.69 -12.44 -14.73
CA GLY A 57 -3.85 -12.50 -16.19
C GLY A 57 -4.89 -11.51 -16.71
N LEU A 58 -5.01 -10.32 -16.08
CA LEU A 58 -5.98 -9.31 -16.50
C LEU A 58 -5.65 -8.80 -17.91
N GLN A 59 -6.68 -8.64 -18.73
CA GLN A 59 -6.52 -8.22 -20.13
C GLN A 59 -6.59 -6.69 -20.29
N GLU A 60 -7.33 -6.02 -19.42
CA GLU A 60 -7.47 -4.57 -19.46
C GLU A 60 -6.17 -3.89 -19.02
N PRO A 61 -5.75 -2.79 -19.64
CA PRO A 61 -4.51 -2.13 -19.29
C PRO A 61 -4.54 -1.56 -17.89
N LEU A 62 -3.40 -1.63 -17.20
CA LEU A 62 -3.22 -1.11 -15.84
C LEU A 62 -3.34 0.41 -15.82
N GLY A 63 -4.17 0.95 -14.93
CA GLY A 63 -4.25 2.37 -14.62
C GLY A 63 -3.27 2.78 -13.50
N THR A 64 -2.90 4.05 -13.49
CA THR A 64 -2.06 4.62 -12.43
C THR A 64 -2.60 5.95 -11.92
N LEU A 65 -2.62 6.14 -10.61
CA LEU A 65 -2.95 7.41 -9.96
C LEU A 65 -1.72 8.03 -9.31
N ASP A 66 -1.55 9.33 -9.50
CA ASP A 66 -0.57 10.13 -8.76
C ASP A 66 -1.31 11.12 -7.86
N ILE A 67 -1.36 10.80 -6.58
CA ILE A 67 -2.02 11.61 -5.56
C ILE A 67 -1.05 12.51 -4.79
N SER A 68 0.13 12.79 -5.34
CA SER A 68 1.17 13.58 -4.67
C SER A 68 0.66 14.96 -4.22
N PHE A 69 -0.24 15.58 -5.00
CA PHE A 69 -0.85 16.86 -4.64
C PHE A 69 -1.77 16.83 -3.42
N TYR A 70 -2.29 15.65 -3.06
CA TYR A 70 -3.26 15.48 -1.99
C TYR A 70 -2.65 14.97 -0.68
N ARG A 71 -1.32 14.74 -0.65
CA ARG A 71 -0.62 14.33 0.58
C ARG A 71 -0.41 15.54 1.48
N ASP A 72 -0.92 15.45 2.71
CA ASP A 72 -0.76 16.49 3.75
C ASP A 72 0.73 16.77 4.12
N ASP A 73 1.64 15.91 3.67
CA ASP A 73 3.09 16.04 3.86
C ASP A 73 3.77 17.02 2.89
N PHE A 74 3.04 17.55 1.92
CA PHE A 74 3.57 18.46 0.89
C PHE A 74 4.24 19.72 1.45
N THR A 75 3.78 20.18 2.61
CA THR A 75 4.31 21.40 3.26
C THR A 75 5.55 21.15 4.11
N ARG A 76 5.92 19.90 4.38
CA ARG A 76 7.01 19.54 5.30
C ARG A 76 8.33 19.14 4.63
N ILE A 77 8.30 18.73 3.38
CA ILE A 77 9.49 18.28 2.65
C ILE A 77 9.72 19.25 1.50
N GLY A 78 10.67 20.17 1.68
CA GLY A 78 11.06 21.19 0.69
C GLY A 78 11.73 20.61 -0.59
N MET A 79 11.30 19.47 -1.10
CA MET A 79 11.69 18.91 -2.38
C MET A 79 10.48 18.94 -3.31
N ASN A 80 10.67 19.47 -4.52
CA ASN A 80 9.70 19.35 -5.60
C ASN A 80 9.49 17.86 -5.90
N PRO A 81 8.34 17.25 -5.58
CA PRO A 81 8.07 15.90 -6.05
C PRO A 81 7.95 15.94 -7.57
N GLU A 82 8.53 14.98 -8.26
CA GLU A 82 8.20 14.74 -9.66
C GLU A 82 6.72 14.34 -9.71
N VAL A 83 5.90 15.24 -10.17
CA VAL A 83 4.47 15.00 -10.36
C VAL A 83 4.30 14.31 -11.70
N HIS A 84 3.83 13.10 -11.67
CA HIS A 84 3.43 12.37 -12.85
C HIS A 84 1.92 12.47 -13.01
N PRO A 85 1.40 12.76 -14.23
CA PRO A 85 -0.04 12.75 -14.42
C PRO A 85 -0.62 11.37 -14.15
N SER A 86 -1.79 11.32 -13.52
CA SER A 86 -2.58 10.09 -13.44
C SER A 86 -2.92 9.62 -14.85
N ASN A 87 -2.89 8.32 -15.05
CA ASN A 87 -3.19 7.69 -16.34
C ASN A 87 -4.24 6.60 -16.14
N LEU A 88 -5.47 6.90 -16.52
CA LEU A 88 -6.56 5.92 -16.58
C LEU A 88 -6.83 5.59 -18.04
N PRO A 89 -6.34 4.46 -18.55
CA PRO A 89 -6.37 4.14 -19.97
C PRO A 89 -7.78 3.84 -20.50
N LEU A 90 -8.74 3.61 -19.61
CA LEU A 90 -10.14 3.33 -19.92
C LEU A 90 -11.06 4.22 -19.07
N PRO A 91 -12.28 4.53 -19.56
CA PRO A 91 -13.30 5.18 -18.76
C PRO A 91 -13.59 4.37 -17.49
N VAL A 92 -13.84 5.06 -16.38
CA VAL A 92 -14.16 4.42 -15.08
C VAL A 92 -15.66 4.23 -14.86
N ASP A 93 -16.50 4.90 -15.67
CA ASP A 93 -17.96 4.82 -15.55
C ASP A 93 -18.44 3.36 -15.67
N ASP A 94 -19.26 2.97 -14.70
CA ASP A 94 -19.88 1.64 -14.61
C ASP A 94 -18.87 0.47 -14.55
N ARG A 95 -17.58 0.75 -14.32
CA ARG A 95 -16.51 -0.28 -14.19
C ARG A 95 -16.29 -0.66 -12.74
N HIS A 96 -15.93 -1.92 -12.52
CA HIS A 96 -15.40 -2.39 -11.25
C HIS A 96 -13.91 -2.09 -11.20
N ILE A 97 -13.46 -1.36 -10.17
CA ILE A 97 -12.08 -0.95 -10.00
C ILE A 97 -11.42 -1.78 -8.90
N ILE A 98 -10.22 -2.31 -9.17
CA ILE A 98 -9.32 -2.83 -8.14
C ILE A 98 -8.28 -1.73 -7.85
N LEU A 99 -8.45 -1.02 -6.74
CA LEU A 99 -7.53 0.02 -6.29
C LEU A 99 -6.44 -0.59 -5.42
N VAL A 100 -5.18 -0.42 -5.82
CA VAL A 100 -4.03 -1.06 -5.19
C VAL A 100 -3.10 -0.01 -4.57
N ASP A 101 -2.75 -0.22 -3.30
CA ASP A 101 -1.74 0.57 -2.57
C ASP A 101 -0.76 -0.36 -1.84
N ASP A 102 0.45 0.11 -1.57
CA ASP A 102 1.46 -0.68 -0.87
C ASP A 102 1.23 -0.69 0.65
N VAL A 103 0.99 0.46 1.27
CA VAL A 103 0.84 0.58 2.72
C VAL A 103 -0.34 1.45 3.11
N LEU A 104 -1.37 0.83 3.65
CA LEU A 104 -2.50 1.52 4.25
C LEU A 104 -2.19 1.86 5.72
N HIS A 105 -2.21 3.15 6.06
CA HIS A 105 -1.99 3.64 7.41
C HIS A 105 -3.22 4.44 7.90
N THR A 106 -3.24 5.75 7.72
CA THR A 106 -4.30 6.64 8.21
C THR A 106 -5.59 6.55 7.36
N GLY A 107 -5.48 6.16 6.11
CA GLY A 107 -6.54 6.16 5.11
C GLY A 107 -6.58 7.44 4.25
N ARG A 108 -5.74 8.46 4.55
CA ARG A 108 -5.75 9.74 3.80
C ARG A 108 -5.35 9.58 2.35
N THR A 109 -4.36 8.73 2.06
CA THR A 109 -3.95 8.35 0.69
C THR A 109 -5.11 7.77 -0.10
N ILE A 110 -5.80 6.79 0.49
CA ILE A 110 -6.94 6.15 -0.18
C ILE A 110 -8.10 7.12 -0.38
N ARG A 111 -8.40 7.97 0.60
CA ARG A 111 -9.41 9.02 0.43
C ARG A 111 -9.10 9.92 -0.77
N ALA A 112 -7.84 10.35 -0.91
CA ALA A 112 -7.40 11.18 -2.04
C ALA A 112 -7.56 10.42 -3.37
N ALA A 113 -7.13 9.16 -3.43
CA ALA A 113 -7.28 8.32 -4.61
C ALA A 113 -8.76 8.09 -4.99
N LEU A 114 -9.64 7.91 -4.01
CA LEU A 114 -11.07 7.80 -4.26
C LEU A 114 -11.63 9.09 -4.85
N ASN A 115 -11.28 10.27 -4.30
CA ASN A 115 -11.72 11.54 -4.84
C ASN A 115 -11.30 11.68 -6.31
N GLU A 116 -10.04 11.39 -6.62
CA GLU A 116 -9.53 11.48 -7.98
C GLU A 116 -10.23 10.49 -8.92
N LEU A 117 -10.45 9.24 -8.52
CA LEU A 117 -11.22 8.28 -9.32
C LEU A 117 -12.63 8.80 -9.65
N PHE A 118 -13.32 9.39 -8.67
CA PHE A 118 -14.65 9.97 -8.88
C PHE A 118 -14.66 11.24 -9.72
N ASP A 119 -13.53 11.95 -9.85
CA ASP A 119 -13.36 13.05 -10.80
C ASP A 119 -13.29 12.55 -12.26
N TYR A 120 -12.81 11.31 -12.47
CA TYR A 120 -12.80 10.67 -13.81
C TYR A 120 -14.12 10.04 -14.21
N GLY A 121 -15.04 9.77 -13.29
CA GLY A 121 -16.34 9.16 -13.58
C GLY A 121 -16.95 8.46 -12.37
N ARG A 122 -17.94 7.59 -12.61
CA ARG A 122 -18.68 6.87 -11.57
C ARG A 122 -18.44 5.35 -11.66
N PRO A 123 -17.45 4.81 -10.96
CA PRO A 123 -17.23 3.37 -10.94
C PRO A 123 -18.43 2.63 -10.34
N ALA A 124 -18.72 1.42 -10.83
CA ALA A 124 -19.75 0.54 -10.29
C ALA A 124 -19.39 0.06 -8.88
N SER A 125 -18.12 -0.24 -8.65
CA SER A 125 -17.56 -0.54 -7.32
C SER A 125 -16.05 -0.34 -7.29
N ILE A 126 -15.50 -0.16 -6.09
CA ILE A 126 -14.07 -0.12 -5.86
C ILE A 126 -13.72 -1.20 -4.84
N ILE A 127 -12.80 -2.08 -5.18
CA ILE A 127 -12.22 -3.11 -4.32
C ILE A 127 -10.84 -2.61 -3.90
N LEU A 128 -10.64 -2.37 -2.61
CA LEU A 128 -9.38 -1.87 -2.08
C LEU A 128 -8.46 -3.03 -1.71
N VAL A 129 -7.26 -3.03 -2.28
CA VAL A 129 -6.22 -4.05 -2.06
C VAL A 129 -4.96 -3.37 -1.55
N THR A 130 -4.40 -3.86 -0.43
CA THR A 130 -3.16 -3.32 0.16
C THR A 130 -2.19 -4.44 0.53
N LEU A 131 -0.90 -4.25 0.29
CA LEU A 131 0.11 -5.23 0.71
C LEU A 131 0.22 -5.24 2.24
N VAL A 132 0.25 -4.05 2.84
CA VAL A 132 0.38 -3.87 4.29
C VAL A 132 -0.76 -3.02 4.81
N ASP A 133 -1.49 -3.51 5.80
CA ASP A 133 -2.45 -2.74 6.59
C ASP A 133 -1.90 -2.56 8.02
N ARG A 134 -1.44 -1.34 8.34
CA ARG A 134 -0.87 -1.02 9.65
C ARG A 134 -1.86 -0.28 10.55
N ASN A 135 -1.61 -0.35 11.85
CA ASN A 135 -2.38 0.38 12.86
C ASN A 135 -2.29 1.91 12.66
N GLY A 136 -3.22 2.67 13.25
CA GLY A 136 -3.22 4.14 13.21
C GLY A 136 -4.21 4.72 12.22
N ARG A 137 -5.33 4.00 11.94
CA ARG A 137 -6.41 4.49 11.10
C ARG A 137 -7.03 5.78 11.66
N GLU A 138 -7.16 6.80 10.81
CA GLU A 138 -7.83 8.07 11.13
C GLU A 138 -9.17 8.22 10.39
N LEU A 139 -9.33 7.54 9.27
CA LEU A 139 -10.55 7.55 8.46
C LEU A 139 -11.20 6.15 8.44
N PRO A 140 -12.52 6.03 8.30
CA PRO A 140 -13.23 4.75 8.30
C PRO A 140 -13.06 4.01 6.96
N ILE A 141 -11.82 3.74 6.58
CA ILE A 141 -11.43 3.06 5.34
C ILE A 141 -10.78 1.74 5.71
N GLN A 142 -11.29 0.66 5.15
CA GLN A 142 -10.75 -0.69 5.33
C GLN A 142 -10.53 -1.35 3.98
N PRO A 143 -9.44 -2.11 3.79
CA PRO A 143 -9.22 -2.85 2.57
C PRO A 143 -10.15 -4.08 2.51
N ASP A 144 -10.57 -4.45 1.29
CA ASP A 144 -11.24 -5.72 1.02
C ASP A 144 -10.22 -6.88 1.13
N ILE A 145 -8.99 -6.65 0.67
CA ILE A 145 -7.92 -7.62 0.71
C ILE A 145 -6.64 -6.96 1.22
N THR A 146 -6.00 -7.63 2.17
CA THR A 146 -4.71 -7.24 2.74
C THR A 146 -3.75 -8.41 2.71
N GLY A 147 -2.50 -8.14 2.35
CA GLY A 147 -1.42 -9.12 2.42
C GLY A 147 -1.08 -9.46 3.87
N LEU A 148 -0.71 -8.45 4.64
CA LEU A 148 -0.33 -8.64 6.04
C LEU A 148 -0.74 -7.47 6.96
N HIS A 149 -0.89 -7.79 8.26
CA HIS A 149 -1.14 -6.83 9.34
C HIS A 149 0.03 -6.88 10.34
N PRO A 150 1.10 -6.11 10.14
CA PRO A 150 2.22 -6.11 11.08
C PRO A 150 1.85 -5.36 12.36
N GLY A 151 2.18 -5.93 13.51
CA GLY A 151 2.11 -5.24 14.80
C GLY A 151 3.29 -4.28 14.94
N LEU A 152 3.17 -3.06 14.43
CA LEU A 152 4.21 -2.04 14.48
C LEU A 152 4.04 -1.14 15.69
N ASP A 153 5.17 -0.75 16.31
CA ASP A 153 5.20 0.29 17.31
C ASP A 153 4.94 1.67 16.66
N ALA A 154 4.56 2.65 17.46
CA ALA A 154 4.17 3.97 16.97
C ALA A 154 5.29 4.72 16.22
N ASP A 155 6.55 4.43 16.55
CA ASP A 155 7.75 5.02 15.94
C ASP A 155 8.33 4.16 14.79
N GLN A 156 7.73 3.02 14.50
CA GLN A 156 8.11 2.16 13.39
C GLN A 156 7.31 2.49 12.12
N HIS A 157 7.94 2.33 10.99
CA HIS A 157 7.31 2.44 9.68
C HIS A 157 7.80 1.32 8.77
N ILE A 158 6.95 0.91 7.85
CA ILE A 158 7.26 -0.09 6.84
C ILE A 158 7.18 0.57 5.46
N THR A 159 8.08 0.20 4.58
CA THR A 159 8.18 0.76 3.23
C THR A 159 8.41 -0.37 2.24
N LEU A 160 7.67 -0.34 1.13
CA LEU A 160 7.95 -1.21 -0.01
C LEU A 160 9.08 -0.61 -0.82
N ILE A 161 10.10 -1.41 -1.11
CA ILE A 161 11.20 -1.09 -2.03
C ILE A 161 11.03 -1.90 -3.30
N GLY A 162 11.23 -1.28 -4.44
CA GLY A 162 11.05 -1.88 -5.76
C GLY A 162 11.64 -1.01 -6.87
N PRO A 163 11.27 -1.25 -8.13
CA PRO A 163 10.25 -2.21 -8.58
C PRO A 163 10.70 -3.67 -8.61
N ASP A 164 11.99 -3.95 -8.77
CA ASP A 164 12.52 -5.30 -8.92
C ASP A 164 13.90 -5.46 -8.24
N PRO A 165 14.00 -6.34 -7.23
CA PRO A 165 12.93 -7.09 -6.56
C PRO A 165 12.11 -6.26 -5.56
N LEU A 166 10.86 -6.66 -5.31
CA LEU A 166 10.05 -6.08 -4.25
C LEU A 166 10.52 -6.60 -2.88
N LYS A 167 10.68 -5.68 -1.91
CA LYS A 167 11.05 -6.02 -0.51
C LYS A 167 10.35 -5.09 0.45
N LEU A 168 10.03 -5.57 1.64
CA LEU A 168 9.54 -4.73 2.73
C LEU A 168 10.67 -4.43 3.71
N ILE A 169 10.85 -3.15 3.98
CA ILE A 169 11.86 -2.63 4.92
C ILE A 169 11.15 -2.02 6.12
N LEU A 170 11.60 -2.42 7.30
CA LEU A 170 11.20 -1.82 8.56
C LEU A 170 12.19 -0.74 8.95
N GLY A 171 11.69 0.49 9.13
CA GLY A 171 12.42 1.62 9.70
C GLY A 171 11.83 2.03 11.03
N GLY A 172 12.64 2.66 11.89
CA GLY A 172 12.21 3.17 13.19
C GLY A 172 13.38 3.66 14.02
N LYS A 173 13.10 4.37 15.12
CA LYS A 173 14.11 4.75 16.09
C LYS A 173 14.43 3.53 16.95
N SER A 174 15.70 3.10 16.98
CA SER A 174 16.16 2.09 17.92
C SER A 174 15.94 2.57 19.36
N ASN A 175 15.02 1.95 20.07
CA ASN A 175 14.83 2.17 21.51
C ASN A 175 15.99 1.54 22.29
N ARG A 176 17.12 2.25 22.41
CA ARG A 176 18.22 1.90 23.31
C ARG A 176 17.95 2.49 24.69
N SER A 177 16.89 2.06 25.37
CA SER A 177 16.67 2.43 26.77
C SER A 177 15.90 1.37 27.55
N SER A 178 16.48 0.16 27.67
CA SER A 178 16.09 -0.77 28.71
C SER A 178 17.20 -1.73 29.08
N ARG A 179 18.37 -1.15 29.45
CA ARG A 179 19.42 -1.87 30.19
C ARG A 179 20.27 -0.86 30.94
N ARG A 180 19.74 -0.24 32.01
CA ARG A 180 20.52 0.40 33.09
C ARG A 180 19.60 0.60 34.29
N SER A 181 19.37 -0.43 35.05
CA SER A 181 18.95 -0.30 36.45
C SER A 181 19.04 -1.66 37.14
N ASP A 182 20.24 -2.25 37.23
CA ASP A 182 20.55 -3.30 38.19
C ASP A 182 22.07 -3.32 38.41
N GLU A 183 22.59 -2.21 39.02
CA GLU A 183 23.90 -2.22 39.66
C GLU A 183 24.04 -0.96 40.49
N GLN A 184 23.41 -0.97 41.67
CA GLN A 184 23.88 -0.20 42.84
C GLN A 184 23.07 -0.66 44.06
N GLY A 185 23.62 -1.56 44.78
CA GLY A 185 23.07 -1.95 46.07
C GLY A 185 23.82 -3.11 46.67
N ASN A 186 25.09 -2.91 46.98
CA ASN A 186 25.69 -3.55 48.13
C ASN A 186 27.12 -3.05 48.37
N GLN A 187 27.30 -2.23 49.39
CA GLN A 187 28.51 -2.23 50.20
C GLN A 187 28.22 -1.60 51.55
N PRO A 188 29.01 -1.97 52.59
CA PRO A 188 28.55 -2.34 53.91
C PRO A 188 28.45 -1.14 54.85
#